data_d10376cd4160dbb53a91932165e71767
#
_entry.id   d10376cd4160dbb53a91932165e71767
#
_cell.length_a   1.000
_cell.length_b   1.000
_cell.length_c   1.000
_cell.angle_alpha   90.00
_cell.angle_beta   90.00
_cell.angle_gamma   90.00
#
_symmetry.space_group_name_H-M   'P 1'
#
loop_
_entity.id
_entity.type
_entity.pdbx_description
1 polymer ?
#
loop_
_entity_poly.entity_id
_entity_poly.type
_entity_poly.pdbx_seq_one_letter_code
_entity_poly.pdbx_strand_id
1 'polypeptide(L)'
;NMKSKSTLILQHLLECGVLKPNDAEEVLPIFSKDVASTVAVTIVTSFTENGSVPELTSQFTIDWTMQCVAYCLSLSTLFHKSLVNSMTIFRHWLVNPDFFKDNKMWNAYAQRIFVYLSQILQNREVDSDQSIRSDLILKLFEDFRIYQSKLHDRFDDETWDLLIRILIGSADFLLKTEKSLIYTLDSTNKSLLTNCFRLLFEILINSRLTSKSIWSIFFKFCGDWSSNETFLKSWILQLQHIFKKLLYSLYDEKEQNNVENQKDLKLTGFHLHQFIYCINFQIVISNSKLFSILSDLIQILANIMSNFAYNKSNDLYKPLVPSSVFFKLFGHWCFTQFS
;
A
#
# COMPACT_ATOMS: atom_id res chain seq x y z
N ASN A 1 8.21 -35.49 -14.15
CA ASN A 1 7.42 -34.35 -13.69
C ASN A 1 6.34 -34.85 -12.72
N MET A 2 6.57 -34.74 -11.43
CA MET A 2 5.52 -35.00 -10.43
C MET A 2 4.44 -33.92 -10.57
N LYS A 3 3.20 -34.32 -10.89
CA LYS A 3 2.08 -33.38 -10.88
C LYS A 3 1.87 -32.84 -9.47
N SER A 4 1.56 -31.56 -9.33
CA SER A 4 1.29 -30.96 -8.03
C SER A 4 0.05 -31.61 -7.38
N LYS A 5 -0.03 -31.62 -6.06
CA LYS A 5 -1.25 -32.11 -5.35
C LYS A 5 -2.50 -31.35 -5.80
N SER A 6 -2.37 -30.05 -6.09
CA SER A 6 -3.44 -29.24 -6.65
C SER A 6 -3.94 -29.80 -7.99
N THR A 7 -3.02 -30.13 -8.89
CA THR A 7 -3.35 -30.71 -10.19
C THR A 7 -3.99 -32.10 -10.05
N LEU A 8 -3.51 -32.93 -9.13
CA LEU A 8 -4.07 -34.26 -8.89
C LEU A 8 -5.49 -34.21 -8.30
N ILE A 9 -5.72 -33.34 -7.32
CA ILE A 9 -7.06 -33.14 -6.73
C ILE A 9 -8.02 -32.64 -7.79
N LEU A 10 -7.62 -31.63 -8.56
CA LEU A 10 -8.43 -31.07 -9.64
C LEU A 10 -8.78 -32.13 -10.70
N GLN A 11 -7.79 -32.90 -11.13
CA GLN A 11 -8.01 -34.00 -12.09
C GLN A 11 -9.00 -35.03 -11.54
N HIS A 12 -8.85 -35.40 -10.29
CA HIS A 12 -9.80 -36.35 -9.65
C HIS A 12 -11.23 -35.83 -9.59
N LEU A 13 -11.42 -34.54 -9.27
CA LEU A 13 -12.74 -33.90 -9.23
C LEU A 13 -13.40 -33.85 -10.61
N LEU A 14 -12.62 -33.64 -11.68
CA LEU A 14 -13.09 -33.71 -13.07
C LEU A 14 -13.46 -35.13 -13.48
N GLU A 15 -12.61 -36.12 -13.14
CA GLU A 15 -12.84 -37.54 -13.45
C GLU A 15 -14.08 -38.09 -12.74
N CYS A 16 -14.35 -37.66 -11.51
CA CYS A 16 -15.54 -38.02 -10.74
C CYS A 16 -16.80 -37.25 -11.18
N GLY A 17 -16.72 -36.33 -12.14
CA GLY A 17 -17.84 -35.54 -12.61
C GLY A 17 -18.39 -34.54 -11.61
N VAL A 18 -17.66 -34.28 -10.53
CA VAL A 18 -17.99 -33.25 -9.53
C VAL A 18 -17.80 -31.85 -10.10
N LEU A 19 -16.85 -31.70 -11.03
CA LEU A 19 -16.56 -30.45 -11.75
C LEU A 19 -16.74 -30.63 -13.24
N LYS A 20 -17.18 -29.56 -13.90
CA LYS A 20 -17.10 -29.42 -15.35
C LYS A 20 -15.90 -28.59 -15.72
N PRO A 21 -15.31 -28.75 -16.93
CA PRO A 21 -14.11 -28.02 -17.34
C PRO A 21 -14.21 -26.48 -17.29
N ASN A 22 -15.42 -25.93 -17.27
CA ASN A 22 -15.67 -24.48 -17.25
C ASN A 22 -16.03 -23.92 -15.85
N ASP A 23 -16.14 -24.75 -14.81
CA ASP A 23 -16.64 -24.37 -13.50
C ASP A 23 -15.49 -24.04 -12.50
N ALA A 24 -14.28 -23.79 -12.99
CA ALA A 24 -13.11 -23.60 -12.12
C ALA A 24 -13.21 -22.40 -11.16
N GLU A 25 -14.07 -21.44 -11.46
CA GLU A 25 -14.20 -20.23 -10.63
C GLU A 25 -15.06 -20.44 -9.37
N GLU A 26 -15.82 -21.52 -9.25
CA GLU A 26 -16.76 -21.75 -8.14
C GLU A 26 -16.63 -23.12 -7.46
N VAL A 27 -15.43 -23.69 -7.46
CA VAL A 27 -15.23 -25.07 -6.96
C VAL A 27 -15.36 -25.17 -5.44
N LEU A 28 -14.73 -24.27 -4.70
CA LEU A 28 -14.72 -24.35 -3.23
C LEU A 28 -16.10 -24.16 -2.59
N PRO A 29 -17.01 -23.30 -3.09
CA PRO A 29 -18.36 -23.17 -2.56
C PRO A 29 -19.22 -24.44 -2.65
N ILE A 30 -18.86 -25.39 -3.51
CA ILE A 30 -19.57 -26.68 -3.66
C ILE A 30 -19.37 -27.56 -2.42
N PHE A 31 -18.26 -27.39 -1.70
CA PHE A 31 -17.94 -28.17 -0.52
C PHE A 31 -18.50 -27.56 0.77
N SER A 32 -18.71 -28.40 1.78
CA SER A 32 -18.90 -27.89 3.15
C SER A 32 -17.67 -27.09 3.61
N LYS A 33 -17.84 -26.17 4.53
CA LYS A 33 -16.74 -25.32 5.05
C LYS A 33 -15.54 -26.14 5.54
N ASP A 34 -15.78 -27.28 6.19
CA ASP A 34 -14.73 -28.14 6.75
C ASP A 34 -13.93 -28.83 5.63
N VAL A 35 -14.63 -29.32 4.59
CA VAL A 35 -13.99 -29.94 3.43
C VAL A 35 -13.22 -28.88 2.63
N ALA A 36 -13.81 -27.73 2.35
CA ALA A 36 -13.14 -26.62 1.66
C ALA A 36 -11.88 -26.17 2.38
N SER A 37 -11.94 -26.02 3.72
CA SER A 37 -10.79 -25.68 4.56
C SER A 37 -9.70 -26.74 4.47
N THR A 38 -10.06 -28.01 4.56
CA THR A 38 -9.11 -29.13 4.51
C THR A 38 -8.43 -29.19 3.14
N VAL A 39 -9.18 -29.05 2.05
CA VAL A 39 -8.66 -29.05 0.67
C VAL A 39 -7.71 -27.88 0.47
N ALA A 40 -8.14 -26.66 0.82
CA ALA A 40 -7.34 -25.45 0.64
C ALA A 40 -6.03 -25.50 1.45
N VAL A 41 -6.10 -25.88 2.73
CA VAL A 41 -4.92 -26.01 3.60
C VAL A 41 -3.96 -27.09 3.06
N THR A 42 -4.48 -28.24 2.61
CA THR A 42 -3.67 -29.32 2.03
C THR A 42 -2.91 -28.84 0.79
N ILE A 43 -3.59 -28.10 -0.10
CA ILE A 43 -2.98 -27.56 -1.32
C ILE A 43 -1.90 -26.55 -0.95
N VAL A 44 -2.20 -25.57 -0.11
CA VAL A 44 -1.26 -24.52 0.30
C VAL A 44 -0.03 -25.12 1.01
N THR A 45 -0.24 -26.09 1.90
CA THR A 45 0.86 -26.76 2.61
C THR A 45 1.76 -27.51 1.62
N SER A 46 1.16 -28.19 0.63
CA SER A 46 1.92 -28.98 -0.36
C SER A 46 2.86 -28.12 -1.22
N PHE A 47 2.52 -26.86 -1.45
CA PHE A 47 3.38 -25.94 -2.20
C PHE A 47 4.59 -25.45 -1.40
N THR A 48 4.47 -25.38 -0.09
CA THR A 48 5.51 -24.82 0.78
C THR A 48 6.42 -25.89 1.40
N GLU A 49 5.96 -27.13 1.58
CA GLU A 49 6.78 -28.23 2.13
C GLU A 49 7.97 -28.61 1.24
N ASN A 50 7.83 -28.46 -0.07
CA ASN A 50 8.89 -28.79 -1.03
C ASN A 50 9.83 -27.61 -1.35
N GLY A 51 9.67 -26.46 -0.68
CA GLY A 51 10.51 -25.27 -0.88
C GLY A 51 10.40 -24.61 -2.27
N SER A 52 9.55 -25.11 -3.16
CA SER A 52 9.30 -24.56 -4.48
C SER A 52 7.81 -24.48 -4.78
N VAL A 53 7.36 -23.32 -5.18
CA VAL A 53 6.00 -23.15 -5.72
C VAL A 53 6.00 -23.77 -7.11
N PRO A 54 5.18 -24.81 -7.38
CA PRO A 54 5.20 -25.50 -8.65
C PRO A 54 4.68 -24.58 -9.77
N GLU A 55 5.28 -24.71 -10.95
CA GLU A 55 4.77 -24.09 -12.16
C GLU A 55 3.39 -24.64 -12.49
N LEU A 56 2.43 -23.76 -12.64
CA LEU A 56 1.07 -24.09 -13.08
C LEU A 56 0.98 -23.81 -14.58
N THR A 57 0.69 -24.84 -15.36
CA THR A 57 0.80 -24.78 -16.82
C THR A 57 -0.50 -24.42 -17.53
N SER A 58 -1.64 -24.55 -16.87
CA SER A 58 -2.96 -24.22 -17.45
C SER A 58 -3.66 -23.13 -16.67
N GLN A 59 -4.40 -22.28 -17.38
CA GLN A 59 -5.25 -21.23 -16.81
C GLN A 59 -6.18 -21.79 -15.75
N PHE A 60 -6.84 -22.88 -16.04
CA PHE A 60 -7.76 -23.56 -15.14
C PHE A 60 -7.09 -23.99 -13.82
N THR A 61 -5.87 -24.52 -13.88
CA THR A 61 -5.12 -24.91 -12.68
C THR A 61 -4.66 -23.69 -11.87
N ILE A 62 -4.33 -22.59 -12.55
CA ILE A 62 -3.99 -21.32 -11.90
C ILE A 62 -5.20 -20.77 -11.14
N ASP A 63 -6.34 -20.65 -11.79
CA ASP A 63 -7.57 -20.12 -11.18
C ASP A 63 -8.04 -20.97 -10.00
N TRP A 64 -8.03 -22.30 -10.15
CA TRP A 64 -8.32 -23.23 -9.05
C TRP A 64 -7.38 -23.05 -7.86
N THR A 65 -6.08 -23.04 -8.12
CA THR A 65 -5.08 -22.91 -7.05
C THR A 65 -5.19 -21.55 -6.37
N MET A 66 -5.44 -20.48 -7.16
CA MET A 66 -5.65 -19.13 -6.63
C MET A 66 -6.84 -19.07 -5.68
N GLN A 67 -7.95 -19.74 -5.99
CA GLN A 67 -9.11 -19.83 -5.09
C GLN A 67 -8.74 -20.52 -3.78
N CYS A 68 -8.00 -21.64 -3.84
CA CYS A 68 -7.58 -22.35 -2.64
C CYS A 68 -6.67 -21.49 -1.75
N VAL A 69 -5.71 -20.78 -2.36
CA VAL A 69 -4.83 -19.86 -1.66
C VAL A 69 -5.61 -18.70 -1.05
N ALA A 70 -6.54 -18.12 -1.81
CA ALA A 70 -7.42 -17.04 -1.34
C ALA A 70 -8.35 -17.50 -0.21
N TYR A 71 -8.89 -18.69 -0.30
CA TYR A 71 -9.73 -19.26 0.76
C TYR A 71 -8.96 -19.42 2.08
N CYS A 72 -7.69 -19.86 2.01
CA CYS A 72 -6.84 -19.91 3.20
C CYS A 72 -6.64 -18.55 3.85
N LEU A 73 -6.60 -17.45 3.06
CA LEU A 73 -6.50 -16.09 3.61
C LEU A 73 -7.76 -15.65 4.36
N SER A 74 -8.90 -16.27 4.14
CA SER A 74 -10.15 -16.01 4.87
C SER A 74 -10.31 -16.81 6.16
N LEU A 75 -9.43 -17.80 6.42
CA LEU A 75 -9.48 -18.62 7.62
C LEU A 75 -9.07 -17.82 8.86
N SER A 76 -9.49 -18.33 10.04
CA SER A 76 -9.10 -17.78 11.34
C SER A 76 -7.58 -17.78 11.55
N THR A 77 -7.08 -16.92 12.42
CA THR A 77 -5.67 -16.87 12.85
C THR A 77 -5.18 -18.19 13.47
N LEU A 78 -6.05 -19.10 13.87
CA LEU A 78 -5.69 -20.46 14.25
C LEU A 78 -4.95 -21.21 13.12
N PHE A 79 -5.19 -20.84 11.87
CA PHE A 79 -4.49 -21.36 10.70
C PHE A 79 -3.30 -20.50 10.28
N HIS A 80 -2.64 -19.83 11.23
CA HIS A 80 -1.55 -18.87 10.99
C HIS A 80 -0.52 -19.35 9.95
N LYS A 81 -0.07 -20.59 10.06
CA LYS A 81 0.90 -21.17 9.10
C LYS A 81 0.35 -21.16 7.66
N SER A 82 -0.91 -21.51 7.47
CA SER A 82 -1.55 -21.52 6.15
C SER A 82 -1.74 -20.10 5.60
N LEU A 83 -2.07 -19.12 6.46
CA LEU A 83 -2.15 -17.71 6.10
C LEU A 83 -0.80 -17.19 5.59
N VAL A 84 0.28 -17.42 6.35
CA VAL A 84 1.65 -17.03 5.96
C VAL A 84 2.11 -17.72 4.68
N ASN A 85 1.79 -19.00 4.51
CA ASN A 85 2.10 -19.76 3.31
C ASN A 85 1.36 -19.20 2.09
N SER A 86 0.09 -18.85 2.23
CA SER A 86 -0.72 -18.23 1.17
C SER A 86 -0.14 -16.88 0.72
N MET A 87 0.27 -16.02 1.65
CA MET A 87 0.96 -14.77 1.33
C MET A 87 2.27 -15.04 0.57
N THR A 88 3.03 -16.04 1.01
CA THR A 88 4.30 -16.43 0.37
C THR A 88 4.10 -16.93 -1.06
N ILE A 89 3.04 -17.71 -1.32
CA ILE A 89 2.69 -18.19 -2.66
C ILE A 89 2.34 -17.00 -3.56
N PHE A 90 1.47 -16.09 -3.11
CA PHE A 90 1.09 -14.93 -3.89
C PHE A 90 2.28 -14.00 -4.16
N ARG A 91 3.16 -13.81 -3.16
CA ARG A 91 4.40 -13.06 -3.37
C ARG A 91 5.29 -13.71 -4.43
N HIS A 92 5.44 -15.03 -4.39
CA HIS A 92 6.23 -15.76 -5.38
C HIS A 92 5.67 -15.56 -6.79
N TRP A 93 4.33 -15.70 -6.96
CA TRP A 93 3.70 -15.52 -8.26
C TRP A 93 3.84 -14.11 -8.82
N LEU A 94 3.68 -13.09 -7.99
CA LEU A 94 3.82 -11.70 -8.44
C LEU A 94 5.26 -11.33 -8.77
N VAL A 95 6.22 -11.78 -7.97
CA VAL A 95 7.64 -11.40 -8.14
C VAL A 95 8.33 -12.21 -9.24
N ASN A 96 7.83 -13.41 -9.55
CA ASN A 96 8.41 -14.22 -10.62
C ASN A 96 7.95 -13.73 -12.01
N PRO A 97 8.86 -13.17 -12.83
CA PRO A 97 8.49 -12.63 -14.14
C PRO A 97 7.98 -13.67 -15.12
N ASP A 98 8.37 -14.93 -14.93
CA ASP A 98 8.05 -16.03 -15.86
C ASP A 98 6.71 -16.71 -15.56
N PHE A 99 6.10 -16.41 -14.40
CA PHE A 99 4.85 -17.05 -13.98
C PHE A 99 3.66 -16.67 -14.88
N PHE A 100 3.57 -15.38 -15.24
CA PHE A 100 2.57 -14.87 -16.18
C PHE A 100 3.31 -14.10 -17.30
N LYS A 101 3.36 -14.67 -18.49
CA LYS A 101 4.11 -14.09 -19.63
C LYS A 101 3.41 -12.87 -20.25
N ASP A 102 2.08 -12.86 -20.27
CA ASP A 102 1.30 -11.74 -20.80
C ASP A 102 1.09 -10.66 -19.71
N ASN A 103 1.52 -9.43 -20.01
CA ASN A 103 1.43 -8.32 -19.06
C ASN A 103 -0.01 -7.92 -18.68
N LYS A 104 -0.97 -8.02 -19.61
CA LYS A 104 -2.38 -7.76 -19.31
C LYS A 104 -2.95 -8.82 -18.36
N MET A 105 -2.68 -10.08 -18.66
CA MET A 105 -3.09 -11.19 -17.82
C MET A 105 -2.42 -11.06 -16.44
N TRP A 106 -1.15 -10.67 -16.40
CA TRP A 106 -0.42 -10.46 -15.14
C TRP A 106 -1.06 -9.38 -14.27
N ASN A 107 -1.43 -8.19 -14.83
CA ASN A 107 -2.10 -7.13 -14.08
C ASN A 107 -3.47 -7.58 -13.56
N ALA A 108 -4.27 -8.31 -14.36
CA ALA A 108 -5.54 -8.86 -13.92
C ALA A 108 -5.37 -9.82 -12.72
N TYR A 109 -4.33 -10.66 -12.74
CA TYR A 109 -4.01 -11.54 -11.61
C TYR A 109 -3.47 -10.75 -10.41
N ALA A 110 -2.63 -9.74 -10.61
CA ALA A 110 -2.14 -8.89 -9.55
C ALA A 110 -3.28 -8.19 -8.82
N GLN A 111 -4.26 -7.65 -9.54
CA GLN A 111 -5.46 -7.04 -8.98
C GLN A 111 -6.27 -8.03 -8.15
N ARG A 112 -6.51 -9.23 -8.66
CA ARG A 112 -7.20 -10.30 -7.90
C ARG A 112 -6.44 -10.67 -6.63
N ILE A 113 -5.12 -10.83 -6.72
CA ILE A 113 -4.26 -11.14 -5.56
C ILE A 113 -4.34 -10.03 -4.51
N PHE A 114 -4.31 -8.75 -4.91
CA PHE A 114 -4.44 -7.63 -3.96
C PHE A 114 -5.78 -7.63 -3.24
N VAL A 115 -6.87 -7.93 -3.96
CA VAL A 115 -8.20 -8.08 -3.34
C VAL A 115 -8.20 -9.24 -2.33
N TYR A 116 -7.60 -10.38 -2.66
CA TYR A 116 -7.52 -11.50 -1.73
C TYR A 116 -6.63 -11.19 -0.52
N LEU A 117 -5.48 -10.57 -0.72
CA LEU A 117 -4.59 -10.15 0.36
C LEU A 117 -5.25 -9.13 1.30
N SER A 118 -6.16 -8.29 0.79
CA SER A 118 -6.89 -7.33 1.61
C SER A 118 -7.78 -7.98 2.67
N GLN A 119 -8.14 -9.26 2.51
CA GLN A 119 -8.89 -10.03 3.52
C GLN A 119 -8.14 -10.15 4.85
N ILE A 120 -6.80 -10.08 4.86
CA ILE A 120 -5.99 -10.05 6.10
C ILE A 120 -6.30 -8.81 6.93
N LEU A 121 -6.67 -7.71 6.29
CA LEU A 121 -6.98 -6.44 6.94
C LEU A 121 -8.39 -6.39 7.54
N GLN A 122 -9.27 -7.32 7.14
CA GLN A 122 -10.65 -7.37 7.64
C GLN A 122 -10.70 -7.90 9.08
N ASN A 123 -11.67 -7.42 9.85
CA ASN A 123 -11.93 -7.95 11.18
C ASN A 123 -12.56 -9.34 11.08
N ARG A 124 -12.06 -10.30 11.85
CA ARG A 124 -12.57 -11.65 11.92
C ARG A 124 -13.13 -11.88 13.31
N GLU A 125 -14.39 -12.26 13.41
CA GLU A 125 -15.09 -12.45 14.68
C GLU A 125 -14.44 -13.53 15.58
N VAL A 126 -13.67 -14.43 14.99
CA VAL A 126 -13.05 -15.59 15.67
C VAL A 126 -11.58 -15.36 16.02
N ASP A 127 -10.99 -14.21 15.67
CA ASP A 127 -9.59 -13.93 15.95
C ASP A 127 -9.40 -13.53 17.42
N SER A 128 -9.02 -14.51 18.23
CA SER A 128 -8.72 -14.30 19.67
C SER A 128 -7.34 -13.71 19.91
N ASP A 129 -6.41 -13.81 18.96
CA ASP A 129 -5.01 -13.38 19.12
C ASP A 129 -4.70 -12.15 18.25
N GLN A 130 -4.75 -10.98 18.89
CA GLN A 130 -4.44 -9.69 18.29
C GLN A 130 -2.96 -9.58 17.85
N SER A 131 -2.04 -10.28 18.54
CA SER A 131 -0.61 -10.25 18.20
C SER A 131 -0.36 -10.93 16.85
N ILE A 132 -0.90 -12.13 16.67
CA ILE A 132 -0.77 -12.88 15.41
C ILE A 132 -1.36 -12.07 14.24
N ARG A 133 -2.50 -11.42 14.46
CA ARG A 133 -3.12 -10.57 13.44
C ARG A 133 -2.24 -9.38 13.08
N SER A 134 -1.68 -8.72 14.07
CA SER A 134 -0.78 -7.57 13.87
C SER A 134 0.45 -7.96 13.06
N ASP A 135 1.05 -9.11 13.35
CA ASP A 135 2.21 -9.64 12.64
C ASP A 135 1.88 -9.96 11.17
N LEU A 136 0.70 -10.53 10.91
CA LEU A 136 0.22 -10.78 9.53
C LEU A 136 0.04 -9.49 8.75
N ILE A 137 -0.53 -8.45 9.36
CA ILE A 137 -0.72 -7.13 8.72
C ILE A 137 0.63 -6.48 8.43
N LEU A 138 1.57 -6.51 9.38
CA LEU A 138 2.93 -5.97 9.16
C LEU A 138 3.64 -6.69 8.02
N LYS A 139 3.53 -8.02 7.97
CA LYS A 139 4.09 -8.82 6.87
C LYS A 139 3.45 -8.46 5.53
N LEU A 140 2.14 -8.23 5.50
CA LEU A 140 1.45 -7.77 4.28
C LEU A 140 1.97 -6.42 3.81
N PHE A 141 2.21 -5.47 4.72
CA PHE A 141 2.78 -4.17 4.37
C PHE A 141 4.22 -4.29 3.85
N GLU A 142 5.02 -5.21 4.38
CA GLU A 142 6.33 -5.53 3.84
C GLU A 142 6.24 -6.11 2.42
N ASP A 143 5.31 -7.02 2.18
CA ASP A 143 5.07 -7.58 0.85
C ASP A 143 4.66 -6.48 -0.15
N PHE A 144 3.79 -5.54 0.22
CA PHE A 144 3.42 -4.40 -0.63
C PHE A 144 4.61 -3.48 -0.95
N ARG A 145 5.56 -3.27 -0.01
CA ARG A 145 6.81 -2.55 -0.30
C ARG A 145 7.68 -3.31 -1.29
N ILE A 146 7.77 -4.62 -1.16
CA ILE A 146 8.51 -5.47 -2.10
C ILE A 146 7.88 -5.38 -3.50
N TYR A 147 6.56 -5.43 -3.60
CA TYR A 147 5.85 -5.30 -4.89
C TYR A 147 6.12 -3.93 -5.50
N GLN A 148 5.96 -2.86 -4.73
CA GLN A 148 6.27 -1.50 -5.18
C GLN A 148 7.71 -1.38 -5.71
N SER A 149 8.70 -1.91 -5.00
CA SER A 149 10.10 -1.76 -5.37
C SER A 149 10.51 -2.61 -6.58
N LYS A 150 9.95 -3.82 -6.71
CA LYS A 150 10.35 -4.78 -7.75
C LYS A 150 9.47 -4.76 -9.00
N LEU A 151 8.22 -4.31 -8.87
CA LEU A 151 7.21 -4.45 -9.90
C LEU A 151 6.68 -3.10 -10.38
N HIS A 152 7.34 -2.01 -10.00
CA HIS A 152 6.91 -0.64 -10.32
C HIS A 152 6.60 -0.47 -11.81
N ASP A 153 7.47 -0.95 -12.70
CA ASP A 153 7.34 -0.78 -14.14
C ASP A 153 6.35 -1.77 -14.81
N ARG A 154 5.83 -2.74 -14.04
CA ARG A 154 4.86 -3.73 -14.52
C ARG A 154 3.41 -3.37 -14.21
N PHE A 155 3.18 -2.59 -13.15
CA PHE A 155 1.84 -2.17 -12.78
C PHE A 155 1.30 -1.15 -13.76
N ASP A 156 0.09 -1.41 -14.27
CA ASP A 156 -0.70 -0.41 -14.96
C ASP A 156 -1.39 0.55 -13.96
N ASP A 157 -1.96 1.62 -14.49
CA ASP A 157 -2.62 2.64 -13.68
C ASP A 157 -3.81 2.07 -12.87
N GLU A 158 -4.52 1.08 -13.41
CA GLU A 158 -5.65 0.43 -12.76
C GLU A 158 -5.18 -0.41 -11.56
N THR A 159 -4.07 -1.10 -11.70
CA THR A 159 -3.46 -1.90 -10.62
C THR A 159 -2.97 -1.01 -9.48
N TRP A 160 -2.32 0.12 -9.82
CA TRP A 160 -1.94 1.13 -8.83
C TRP A 160 -3.14 1.75 -8.13
N ASP A 161 -4.18 2.15 -8.88
CA ASP A 161 -5.42 2.74 -8.33
C ASP A 161 -6.08 1.77 -7.33
N LEU A 162 -6.18 0.49 -7.69
CA LEU A 162 -6.73 -0.54 -6.80
C LEU A 162 -5.92 -0.68 -5.52
N LEU A 163 -4.59 -0.78 -5.61
CA LEU A 163 -3.72 -0.92 -4.44
C LEU A 163 -3.84 0.28 -3.50
N ILE A 164 -3.89 1.50 -4.05
CA ILE A 164 -4.08 2.73 -3.28
C ILE A 164 -5.43 2.72 -2.57
N ARG A 165 -6.51 2.33 -3.26
CA ARG A 165 -7.85 2.23 -2.65
C ARG A 165 -7.90 1.22 -1.50
N ILE A 166 -7.24 0.07 -1.66
CA ILE A 166 -7.11 -0.93 -0.59
C ILE A 166 -6.41 -0.32 0.62
N LEU A 167 -5.32 0.42 0.42
CA LEU A 167 -4.58 1.05 1.51
C LEU A 167 -5.35 2.19 2.18
N ILE A 168 -6.08 3.01 1.42
CA ILE A 168 -6.97 4.04 1.98
C ILE A 168 -8.03 3.38 2.87
N GLY A 169 -8.71 2.35 2.37
CA GLY A 169 -9.71 1.60 3.14
C GLY A 169 -9.12 0.96 4.39
N SER A 170 -7.91 0.43 4.29
CA SER A 170 -7.19 -0.18 5.42
C SER A 170 -6.82 0.85 6.49
N ALA A 171 -6.32 2.02 6.08
CA ALA A 171 -5.97 3.11 6.98
C ALA A 171 -7.22 3.62 7.73
N ASP A 172 -8.34 3.81 7.02
CA ASP A 172 -9.60 4.23 7.61
C ASP A 172 -10.16 3.19 8.59
N PHE A 173 -10.08 1.92 8.24
CA PHE A 173 -10.50 0.82 9.11
C PHE A 173 -9.65 0.75 10.40
N LEU A 174 -8.31 0.79 10.27
CA LEU A 174 -7.39 0.76 11.42
C LEU A 174 -7.62 1.97 12.35
N LEU A 175 -7.86 3.15 11.76
CA LEU A 175 -8.10 4.37 12.51
C LEU A 175 -9.43 4.34 13.27
N LYS A 176 -10.48 3.75 12.69
CA LYS A 176 -11.77 3.56 13.36
C LYS A 176 -11.67 2.53 14.48
N THR A 177 -10.90 1.48 14.27
CA THR A 177 -10.63 0.46 15.29
C THR A 177 -9.84 1.04 16.47
N GLU A 178 -8.83 1.88 16.20
CA GLU A 178 -8.08 2.60 17.24
C GLU A 178 -9.03 3.46 18.13
N LYS A 179 -9.95 4.18 17.50
CA LYS A 179 -10.94 5.01 18.24
C LYS A 179 -11.90 4.19 19.11
N SER A 180 -12.26 2.97 18.69
CA SER A 180 -13.18 2.11 19.44
C SER A 180 -12.52 1.43 20.65
N LEU A 181 -11.20 1.26 20.63
CA LEU A 181 -10.40 0.60 21.66
C LEU A 181 -9.76 1.58 22.65
N ILE A 182 -10.43 2.70 22.95
CA ILE A 182 -9.93 3.81 23.80
C ILE A 182 -9.35 3.36 25.16
N TYR A 183 -9.63 2.16 25.62
CA TYR A 183 -9.19 1.64 26.91
C TYR A 183 -7.96 0.71 26.87
N THR A 184 -7.51 0.31 25.71
CA THR A 184 -6.26 -0.45 25.55
C THR A 184 -5.39 0.23 24.50
N LEU A 185 -4.71 1.31 24.90
CA LEU A 185 -3.67 1.99 24.11
C LEU A 185 -2.48 1.04 23.92
N ASP A 186 -2.67 0.03 23.09
CA ASP A 186 -1.60 -0.88 22.75
C ASP A 186 -0.66 -0.19 21.76
N SER A 187 0.61 -0.10 22.10
CA SER A 187 1.68 0.44 21.26
C SER A 187 1.69 -0.19 19.86
N THR A 188 1.21 -1.41 19.76
CA THR A 188 1.13 -2.22 18.54
C THR A 188 0.17 -1.63 17.51
N ASN A 189 -1.04 -1.21 17.91
CA ASN A 189 -2.02 -0.62 16.98
C ASN A 189 -1.55 0.72 16.42
N LYS A 190 -0.90 1.54 17.23
CA LYS A 190 -0.29 2.79 16.78
C LYS A 190 0.85 2.56 15.79
N SER A 191 1.64 1.52 15.99
CA SER A 191 2.68 1.09 15.07
C SER A 191 2.10 0.63 13.73
N LEU A 192 1.01 -0.17 13.73
CA LEU A 192 0.32 -0.61 12.52
C LEU A 192 -0.21 0.57 11.72
N LEU A 193 -0.89 1.50 12.36
CA LEU A 193 -1.46 2.68 11.71
C LEU A 193 -0.37 3.57 11.12
N THR A 194 0.73 3.79 11.84
CA THR A 194 1.90 4.53 11.34
C THR A 194 2.50 3.86 10.10
N ASN A 195 2.68 2.54 10.12
CA ASN A 195 3.20 1.79 8.97
C ASN A 195 2.24 1.82 7.78
N CYS A 196 0.92 1.77 8.01
CA CYS A 196 -0.10 1.87 6.99
C CYS A 196 -0.05 3.24 6.28
N PHE A 197 -0.05 4.35 7.02
CA PHE A 197 0.06 5.68 6.45
C PHE A 197 1.36 5.90 5.69
N ARG A 198 2.48 5.45 6.26
CA ARG A 198 3.77 5.53 5.59
C ARG A 198 3.76 4.80 4.26
N LEU A 199 3.27 3.57 4.24
CA LEU A 199 3.16 2.77 3.02
C LEU A 199 2.21 3.41 1.99
N LEU A 200 1.04 3.90 2.43
CA LEU A 200 0.08 4.60 1.57
C LEU A 200 0.72 5.81 0.89
N PHE A 201 1.45 6.63 1.64
CA PHE A 201 2.11 7.81 1.09
C PHE A 201 3.25 7.46 0.15
N GLU A 202 4.07 6.45 0.50
CA GLU A 202 5.13 5.93 -0.36
C GLU A 202 4.56 5.45 -1.70
N ILE A 203 3.46 4.68 -1.68
CA ILE A 203 2.81 4.15 -2.88
C ILE A 203 2.14 5.27 -3.69
N LEU A 204 1.45 6.22 -3.06
CA LEU A 204 0.86 7.37 -3.75
C LEU A 204 1.88 8.16 -4.57
N ILE A 205 3.06 8.39 -4.00
CA ILE A 205 4.12 9.15 -4.67
C ILE A 205 4.78 8.32 -5.78
N ASN A 206 5.10 7.06 -5.48
CA ASN A 206 5.84 6.22 -6.40
C ASN A 206 4.98 5.67 -7.55
N SER A 207 3.65 5.58 -7.37
CA SER A 207 2.73 5.19 -8.47
C SER A 207 2.73 6.17 -9.64
N ARG A 208 3.19 7.42 -9.43
CA ARG A 208 3.16 8.51 -10.42
C ARG A 208 1.76 8.85 -10.95
N LEU A 209 0.70 8.37 -10.28
CA LEU A 209 -0.67 8.64 -10.69
C LEU A 209 -1.04 10.11 -10.46
N THR A 210 -1.57 10.74 -11.50
CA THR A 210 -2.09 12.12 -11.46
C THR A 210 -3.60 12.17 -11.61
N SER A 211 -4.28 11.02 -11.61
CA SER A 211 -5.73 10.90 -11.77
C SER A 211 -6.49 11.68 -10.71
N LYS A 212 -7.38 12.56 -11.14
CA LYS A 212 -8.24 13.33 -10.23
C LYS A 212 -9.11 12.46 -9.33
N SER A 213 -9.53 11.29 -9.79
CA SER A 213 -10.41 10.40 -9.04
C SER A 213 -9.74 9.90 -7.77
N ILE A 214 -8.50 9.42 -7.86
CA ILE A 214 -7.78 8.89 -6.70
C ILE A 214 -7.43 9.97 -5.70
N TRP A 215 -6.98 11.14 -6.18
CA TRP A 215 -6.67 12.28 -5.31
C TRP A 215 -7.91 12.84 -4.63
N SER A 216 -9.07 12.87 -5.30
CA SER A 216 -10.34 13.28 -4.69
C SER A 216 -10.78 12.35 -3.55
N ILE A 217 -10.62 11.03 -3.75
CA ILE A 217 -10.89 10.05 -2.70
C ILE A 217 -9.91 10.24 -1.53
N PHE A 218 -8.62 10.37 -1.82
CA PHE A 218 -7.60 10.60 -0.81
C PHE A 218 -7.88 11.86 0.02
N PHE A 219 -8.22 12.99 -0.63
CA PHE A 219 -8.57 14.23 0.05
C PHE A 219 -9.76 14.10 1.00
N LYS A 220 -10.81 13.40 0.57
CA LYS A 220 -11.97 13.14 1.42
C LYS A 220 -11.55 12.45 2.73
N PHE A 221 -10.78 11.39 2.62
CA PHE A 221 -10.32 10.66 3.81
C PHE A 221 -9.32 11.45 4.65
N CYS A 222 -8.40 12.19 4.03
CA CYS A 222 -7.48 13.07 4.76
C CYS A 222 -8.21 14.13 5.58
N GLY A 223 -9.32 14.68 5.07
CA GLY A 223 -10.18 15.60 5.81
C GLY A 223 -10.66 14.98 7.12
N ASP A 224 -11.18 13.75 7.05
CA ASP A 224 -11.66 13.00 8.21
C ASP A 224 -10.52 12.58 9.16
N TRP A 225 -9.35 12.26 8.62
CA TRP A 225 -8.17 11.82 9.38
C TRP A 225 -7.40 12.98 10.03
N SER A 226 -7.62 14.21 9.61
CA SER A 226 -6.88 15.40 10.08
C SER A 226 -6.96 15.62 11.60
N SER A 227 -7.94 15.02 12.28
CA SER A 227 -8.06 15.01 13.75
C SER A 227 -7.14 13.99 14.43
N ASN A 228 -6.49 13.10 13.70
CA ASN A 228 -5.66 12.03 14.27
C ASN A 228 -4.18 12.42 14.28
N GLU A 229 -3.55 12.32 15.46
CA GLU A 229 -2.15 12.66 15.67
C GLU A 229 -1.18 11.78 14.86
N THR A 230 -1.45 10.48 14.77
CA THR A 230 -0.60 9.52 14.04
C THR A 230 -0.60 9.80 12.55
N PHE A 231 -1.78 10.11 12.00
CA PHE A 231 -1.89 10.56 10.62
C PHE A 231 -1.09 11.85 10.38
N LEU A 232 -1.31 12.88 11.21
CA LEU A 232 -0.67 14.17 11.04
C LEU A 232 0.86 14.07 11.13
N LYS A 233 1.40 13.29 12.06
CA LYS A 233 2.84 13.03 12.17
C LYS A 233 3.40 12.33 10.93
N SER A 234 2.69 11.32 10.42
CA SER A 234 3.10 10.59 9.22
C SER A 234 3.06 11.48 7.99
N TRP A 235 2.03 12.33 7.86
CA TRP A 235 1.88 13.32 6.81
C TRP A 235 3.03 14.35 6.82
N ILE A 236 3.39 14.87 8.01
CA ILE A 236 4.51 15.81 8.19
C ILE A 236 5.83 15.20 7.69
N LEU A 237 6.12 13.98 8.10
CA LEU A 237 7.35 13.30 7.68
C LEU A 237 7.39 13.12 6.16
N GLN A 238 6.27 12.78 5.55
CA GLN A 238 6.19 12.64 4.10
C GLN A 238 6.32 13.96 3.36
N LEU A 239 5.69 15.01 3.87
CA LEU A 239 5.81 16.37 3.32
C LEU A 239 7.27 16.87 3.36
N GLN A 240 7.99 16.63 4.46
CA GLN A 240 9.42 16.93 4.58
C GLN A 240 10.25 16.17 3.55
N HIS A 241 9.93 14.89 3.30
CA HIS A 241 10.64 14.08 2.32
C HIS A 241 10.44 14.61 0.89
N ILE A 242 9.18 14.89 0.50
CA ILE A 242 8.86 15.47 -0.82
C ILE A 242 9.55 16.82 -0.99
N PHE A 243 9.50 17.67 0.05
CA PHE A 243 10.10 18.99 0.01
C PHE A 243 11.62 18.93 -0.14
N LYS A 244 12.30 18.05 0.61
CA LYS A 244 13.74 17.83 0.43
C LYS A 244 14.06 17.36 -0.98
N LYS A 245 13.33 16.36 -1.49
CA LYS A 245 13.52 15.85 -2.86
C LYS A 245 13.37 16.96 -3.89
N LEU A 246 12.34 17.81 -3.74
CA LEU A 246 12.12 18.95 -4.64
C LEU A 246 13.30 19.95 -4.60
N LEU A 247 13.80 20.29 -3.41
CA LEU A 247 14.95 21.17 -3.27
C LEU A 247 16.20 20.58 -3.92
N TYR A 248 16.51 19.31 -3.68
CA TYR A 248 17.65 18.65 -4.32
C TYR A 248 17.54 18.69 -5.85
N SER A 249 16.39 18.31 -6.41
CA SER A 249 16.18 18.34 -7.87
C SER A 249 16.24 19.75 -8.48
N LEU A 250 15.88 20.79 -7.73
CA LEU A 250 15.97 22.18 -8.19
C LEU A 250 17.38 22.76 -8.17
N TYR A 251 18.23 22.27 -7.26
CA TYR A 251 19.53 22.87 -6.99
C TYR A 251 20.73 22.02 -7.43
N ASP A 252 20.51 20.77 -7.87
CA ASP A 252 21.59 19.96 -8.43
C ASP A 252 21.78 20.29 -9.92
N GLU A 253 22.89 20.96 -10.24
CA GLU A 253 23.24 21.40 -11.59
C GLU A 253 23.40 20.23 -12.59
N LYS A 254 23.80 19.04 -12.10
CA LYS A 254 23.95 17.85 -12.93
C LYS A 254 22.60 17.27 -13.35
N GLU A 255 21.57 17.50 -12.56
CA GLU A 255 20.22 17.01 -12.81
C GLU A 255 19.39 17.96 -13.69
N GLN A 256 19.68 19.26 -13.71
CA GLN A 256 18.87 20.26 -14.42
C GLN A 256 18.81 20.09 -15.94
N ASN A 257 19.81 19.47 -16.54
CA ASN A 257 19.92 19.32 -18.01
C ASN A 257 19.31 18.01 -18.55
N ASN A 258 18.75 17.15 -17.70
CA ASN A 258 18.13 15.89 -18.10
C ASN A 258 16.61 16.06 -18.23
N VAL A 259 16.04 15.68 -19.39
CA VAL A 259 14.59 15.76 -19.67
C VAL A 259 13.78 14.90 -18.72
N GLU A 260 14.33 13.77 -18.28
CA GLU A 260 13.68 12.86 -17.32
C GLU A 260 13.58 13.53 -15.94
N ASN A 261 14.61 14.21 -15.50
CA ASN A 261 14.63 14.95 -14.24
C ASN A 261 13.64 16.13 -14.24
N GLN A 262 13.41 16.78 -15.38
CA GLN A 262 12.38 17.82 -15.49
C GLN A 262 10.95 17.25 -15.34
N LYS A 263 10.69 16.04 -15.81
CA LYS A 263 9.41 15.34 -15.61
C LYS A 263 9.23 14.98 -14.14
N ASP A 264 10.27 14.43 -13.51
CA ASP A 264 10.26 14.07 -12.09
C ASP A 264 10.11 15.31 -11.19
N LEU A 265 10.70 16.44 -11.57
CA LEU A 265 10.55 17.71 -10.89
C LEU A 265 9.09 18.20 -10.91
N LYS A 266 8.45 18.18 -12.08
CA LYS A 266 7.03 18.56 -12.23
C LYS A 266 6.12 17.64 -11.41
N LEU A 267 6.38 16.34 -11.43
CA LEU A 267 5.63 15.35 -10.68
C LEU A 267 5.83 15.52 -9.17
N THR A 268 7.06 15.78 -8.72
CA THR A 268 7.36 16.06 -7.30
C THR A 268 6.66 17.33 -6.84
N GLY A 269 6.64 18.38 -7.68
CA GLY A 269 5.88 19.62 -7.42
C GLY A 269 4.37 19.39 -7.35
N PHE A 270 3.83 18.54 -8.22
CA PHE A 270 2.43 18.12 -8.17
C PHE A 270 2.12 17.41 -6.86
N HIS A 271 2.92 16.43 -6.45
CA HIS A 271 2.72 15.70 -5.19
C HIS A 271 2.79 16.64 -3.99
N LEU A 272 3.77 17.55 -3.95
CA LEU A 272 3.88 18.55 -2.89
C LEU A 272 2.59 19.37 -2.76
N HIS A 273 2.07 19.87 -3.88
CA HIS A 273 0.81 20.60 -3.93
C HIS A 273 -0.35 19.76 -3.37
N GLN A 274 -0.52 18.51 -3.86
CA GLN A 274 -1.59 17.63 -3.38
C GLN A 274 -1.49 17.37 -1.87
N PHE A 275 -0.29 17.08 -1.36
CA PHE A 275 -0.08 16.83 0.07
C PHE A 275 -0.33 18.07 0.94
N ILE A 276 -0.04 19.28 0.47
CA ILE A 276 -0.35 20.51 1.20
C ILE A 276 -1.86 20.70 1.32
N TYR A 277 -2.60 20.46 0.24
CA TYR A 277 -4.04 20.73 0.21
C TYR A 277 -4.93 19.62 0.81
N CYS A 278 -4.37 18.45 1.15
CA CYS A 278 -5.19 17.34 1.67
C CYS A 278 -5.60 17.50 3.14
N ILE A 279 -4.99 18.40 3.91
CA ILE A 279 -5.24 18.59 5.34
C ILE A 279 -6.39 19.58 5.58
N ASN A 280 -7.28 19.22 6.50
CA ASN A 280 -8.27 20.16 7.03
C ASN A 280 -7.66 20.99 8.18
N PHE A 281 -7.15 22.16 7.83
CA PHE A 281 -6.44 23.03 8.79
C PHE A 281 -7.34 23.59 9.89
N GLN A 282 -8.61 23.79 9.63
CA GLN A 282 -9.53 24.27 10.68
C GLN A 282 -9.62 23.27 11.85
N ILE A 283 -9.63 21.97 11.53
CA ILE A 283 -9.60 20.91 12.55
C ILE A 283 -8.28 20.93 13.31
N VAL A 284 -7.16 21.08 12.60
CA VAL A 284 -5.81 21.08 13.20
C VAL A 284 -5.62 22.28 14.12
N ILE A 285 -6.02 23.48 13.69
CA ILE A 285 -5.85 24.73 14.44
C ILE A 285 -6.75 24.76 15.68
N SER A 286 -7.95 24.19 15.61
CA SER A 286 -8.87 24.16 16.76
C SER A 286 -8.40 23.25 17.90
N ASN A 287 -7.37 22.43 17.66
CA ASN A 287 -6.82 21.51 18.65
C ASN A 287 -5.38 21.91 18.99
N SER A 288 -5.14 22.38 20.22
CA SER A 288 -3.83 22.89 20.66
C SER A 288 -2.67 21.91 20.50
N LYS A 289 -2.91 20.62 20.71
CA LYS A 289 -1.91 19.55 20.53
C LYS A 289 -1.54 19.36 19.04
N LEU A 290 -2.53 19.35 18.17
CA LEU A 290 -2.34 19.21 16.73
C LEU A 290 -1.68 20.49 16.15
N PHE A 291 -2.04 21.66 16.68
CA PHE A 291 -1.44 22.94 16.33
C PHE A 291 0.05 22.98 16.68
N SER A 292 0.45 22.48 17.86
CA SER A 292 1.86 22.37 18.24
C SER A 292 2.65 21.52 17.23
N ILE A 293 2.09 20.38 16.82
CA ILE A 293 2.72 19.49 15.82
C ILE A 293 2.89 20.20 14.46
N LEU A 294 1.91 20.98 14.06
CA LEU A 294 1.99 21.79 12.83
C LEU A 294 3.03 22.92 12.94
N SER A 295 3.12 23.57 14.10
CA SER A 295 4.12 24.60 14.38
C SER A 295 5.55 24.05 14.27
N ASP A 296 5.78 22.85 14.80
CA ASP A 296 7.07 22.15 14.68
C ASP A 296 7.42 21.87 13.20
N LEU A 297 6.43 21.51 12.37
CA LEU A 297 6.65 21.36 10.93
C LEU A 297 7.13 22.66 10.28
N ILE A 298 6.48 23.78 10.57
CA ILE A 298 6.87 25.10 10.02
C ILE A 298 8.33 25.41 10.37
N GLN A 299 8.72 25.18 11.62
CA GLN A 299 10.09 25.39 12.08
C GLN A 299 11.08 24.46 11.35
N ILE A 300 10.71 23.18 11.15
CA ILE A 300 11.57 22.23 10.44
C ILE A 300 11.74 22.64 8.97
N LEU A 301 10.67 23.02 8.28
CA LEU A 301 10.75 23.50 6.90
C LEU A 301 11.61 24.75 6.77
N ALA A 302 11.47 25.70 7.71
CA ALA A 302 12.30 26.90 7.77
C ALA A 302 13.79 26.54 7.97
N ASN A 303 14.09 25.60 8.87
CA ASN A 303 15.47 25.13 9.11
C ASN A 303 16.05 24.42 7.87
N ILE A 304 15.27 23.60 7.17
CA ILE A 304 15.70 22.96 5.93
C ILE A 304 16.06 24.02 4.88
N MET A 305 15.22 25.04 4.70
CA MET A 305 15.47 26.12 3.76
C MET A 305 16.72 26.93 4.15
N SER A 306 16.88 27.27 5.42
CA SER A 306 18.05 28.02 5.93
C SER A 306 19.33 27.23 5.70
N ASN A 307 19.37 25.96 6.00
CA ASN A 307 20.53 25.10 5.77
C ASN A 307 20.86 24.97 4.28
N PHE A 308 19.85 24.92 3.42
CA PHE A 308 20.05 24.89 1.96
C PHE A 308 20.62 26.21 1.45
N ALA A 309 20.13 27.36 1.93
CA ALA A 309 20.63 28.66 1.58
C ALA A 309 22.07 28.87 2.07
N TYR A 310 22.39 28.41 3.30
CA TYR A 310 23.73 28.55 3.90
C TYR A 310 24.78 27.72 3.16
N ASN A 311 24.50 26.49 2.80
CA ASN A 311 25.45 25.61 2.09
C ASN A 311 25.77 26.09 0.66
N LYS A 312 24.90 26.90 0.05
CA LYS A 312 25.11 27.48 -1.28
C LYS A 312 25.66 28.91 -1.27
N SER A 313 25.63 29.60 -0.16
CA SER A 313 26.18 30.97 -0.06
C SER A 313 27.71 31.03 -0.19
N ASN A 314 28.42 29.92 -0.12
CA ASN A 314 29.85 29.81 -0.36
C ASN A 314 30.24 29.76 -1.85
N ASP A 315 29.29 29.52 -2.75
CA ASP A 315 29.46 29.62 -4.19
C ASP A 315 28.60 30.76 -4.71
N LEU A 316 29.23 31.70 -5.43
CA LEU A 316 28.69 32.93 -6.02
C LEU A 316 27.36 32.77 -6.81
N TYR A 317 26.31 32.28 -6.17
CA TYR A 317 25.01 32.08 -6.83
C TYR A 317 23.95 33.08 -6.40
N LYS A 318 23.47 33.84 -7.39
CA LYS A 318 22.21 34.58 -7.30
C LYS A 318 21.07 33.64 -6.92
N PRO A 319 20.22 33.97 -5.94
CA PRO A 319 19.07 33.18 -5.59
C PRO A 319 18.07 33.23 -6.76
N LEU A 320 18.12 32.25 -7.66
CA LEU A 320 17.07 31.98 -8.62
C LEU A 320 15.87 31.38 -7.89
N VAL A 321 15.04 32.28 -7.37
CA VAL A 321 13.58 32.18 -7.25
C VAL A 321 12.94 30.95 -6.64
N PRO A 322 13.19 30.34 -5.65
CA PRO A 322 12.16 29.48 -5.05
C PRO A 322 11.56 30.02 -3.76
N SER A 323 12.21 30.97 -3.11
CA SER A 323 11.56 31.60 -1.95
C SER A 323 10.23 32.27 -2.34
N SER A 324 10.13 32.89 -3.52
CA SER A 324 8.89 33.54 -3.95
C SER A 324 7.78 32.55 -4.38
N VAL A 325 8.12 31.38 -4.93
CA VAL A 325 7.14 30.35 -5.29
C VAL A 325 6.70 29.59 -4.05
N PHE A 326 7.63 29.24 -3.16
CA PHE A 326 7.28 28.61 -1.89
C PHE A 326 6.54 29.58 -0.97
N PHE A 327 7.02 30.84 -0.82
CA PHE A 327 6.31 31.85 -0.04
C PHE A 327 5.01 32.29 -0.69
N LYS A 328 4.88 32.25 -2.03
CA LYS A 328 3.57 32.44 -2.68
C LYS A 328 2.65 31.24 -2.44
N LEU A 329 3.12 30.02 -2.60
CA LEU A 329 2.31 28.82 -2.32
C LEU A 329 1.99 28.69 -0.83
N PHE A 330 2.96 28.85 0.03
CA PHE A 330 2.78 28.75 1.48
C PHE A 330 2.11 30.01 2.05
N GLY A 331 2.46 31.20 1.58
CA GLY A 331 1.84 32.44 1.99
C GLY A 331 0.41 32.56 1.44
N HIS A 332 0.15 32.19 0.19
CA HIS A 332 -1.21 32.14 -0.35
C HIS A 332 -2.05 31.08 0.37
N TRP A 333 -1.45 29.97 0.72
CA TRP A 333 -2.05 28.93 1.50
C TRP A 333 -2.33 29.38 2.94
N CYS A 334 -1.41 30.00 3.65
CA CYS A 334 -1.67 30.60 4.95
C CYS A 334 -2.75 31.69 4.86
N PHE A 335 -2.72 32.56 3.83
CA PHE A 335 -3.70 33.64 3.66
C PHE A 335 -5.09 33.11 3.34
N THR A 336 -5.25 32.11 2.47
CA THR A 336 -6.56 31.55 2.10
C THR A 336 -7.18 30.69 3.19
N GLN A 337 -6.43 30.27 4.20
CA GLN A 337 -6.96 29.51 5.31
C GLN A 337 -7.22 30.37 6.56
N PHE A 338 -6.68 31.61 6.63
CA PHE A 338 -6.85 32.53 7.74
C PHE A 338 -7.74 33.73 7.40
N SER A 339 -8.20 33.88 6.16
CA SER A 339 -9.23 34.81 5.72
C SER A 339 -10.58 34.11 5.57
#